data_751349ca0f86efe9759e54474a054979
#
_entry.id   751349ca0f86efe9759e54474a054979
#
_cell.length_a   1.000
_cell.length_b   1.000
_cell.length_c   1.000
_cell.angle_alpha   90.00
_cell.angle_beta   90.00
_cell.angle_gamma   90.00
#
_symmetry.space_group_name_H-M   'P 1'
#
loop_
_entity.id
_entity.type
_entity.pdbx_description
1 polymer ?
#
loop_
_entity_poly.entity_id
_entity_poly.type
_entity_poly.pdbx_seq_one_letter_code
_entity_poly.pdbx_strand_id
1 'polypeptide(L)'
;MEGLLGEGKEGDIPAALEAALRVHKELGASPVRLIDARFIIELAERGGVLTRRQDLPEAAFISLEVLRRLPEATGHSLRILSISHPWQQPDNPDPKSINLRLLARVLRSFIGYPESTQTFAVFLDFLSLFQKGPNGEERTEAEASLFKLALSDMMAWYAHHKLFTLKLTRLPPGYPAGFSFPSGMQPNTAGYSERGWCFCESSVSNMRKDTWMVLDLGKLGPETMGLNDVIIECTAKRAPPLLPADFRLALAAKSFTSKKADEEMVASLYEATFEKEMGEATQLLFHRLQWGDAEAIQLSKVIASGALPKLKTLLINHNQIGDEGVKALPDTIAGGSLPSLTFL
;
A
#
# COMPACT_ATOMS: atom_id res chain seq x y z
N MET A 1 23.38 13.61 -10.07
CA MET A 1 22.75 12.59 -9.20
C MET A 1 23.52 11.25 -9.27
N GLU A 2 24.83 11.36 -9.30
CA GLU A 2 25.75 10.23 -9.24
C GLU A 2 26.50 10.33 -7.92
N GLY A 3 26.06 9.67 -6.86
CA GLY A 3 26.77 9.74 -5.59
C GLY A 3 26.10 9.06 -4.40
N LEU A 4 25.00 8.33 -4.58
CA LEU A 4 24.30 7.61 -3.50
C LEU A 4 24.09 6.11 -3.81
N LEU A 5 24.89 5.55 -4.71
CA LEU A 5 24.88 4.11 -4.96
C LEU A 5 25.86 3.43 -3.99
N GLY A 6 25.40 3.18 -2.79
CA GLY A 6 26.01 2.15 -1.94
C GLY A 6 25.76 0.78 -2.60
N GLU A 7 26.77 -0.07 -2.63
CA GLU A 7 26.68 -1.45 -3.13
C GLU A 7 25.53 -2.16 -2.41
N GLY A 8 24.39 -2.33 -3.12
CA GLY A 8 23.21 -3.02 -2.62
C GLY A 8 23.52 -4.52 -2.50
N LYS A 9 23.48 -5.04 -1.29
CA LYS A 9 23.36 -6.48 -1.05
C LYS A 9 22.08 -6.97 -1.71
N GLU A 10 22.12 -8.21 -2.28
CA GLU A 10 20.94 -8.93 -2.79
C GLU A 10 19.74 -8.68 -1.86
N GLY A 11 18.57 -8.35 -2.45
CA GLY A 11 17.44 -7.81 -1.75
C GLY A 11 16.87 -8.74 -0.69
N ASP A 12 17.33 -8.63 0.54
CA ASP A 12 16.77 -9.34 1.68
C ASP A 12 15.31 -8.95 1.86
N ILE A 13 14.41 -9.88 1.56
CA ILE A 13 12.99 -9.70 1.87
C ILE A 13 12.84 -9.61 3.39
N PRO A 14 12.17 -8.57 3.92
CA PRO A 14 11.98 -8.43 5.36
C PRO A 14 11.35 -9.68 5.95
N ALA A 15 11.86 -10.14 7.09
CA ALA A 15 11.47 -11.41 7.71
C ALA A 15 9.95 -11.54 7.92
N ALA A 16 9.25 -10.45 8.24
CA ALA A 16 7.80 -10.45 8.40
C ALA A 16 7.06 -10.74 7.08
N LEU A 17 7.51 -10.12 5.96
CA LEU A 17 6.93 -10.37 4.64
C LEU A 17 7.27 -11.78 4.17
N GLU A 18 8.49 -12.24 4.42
CA GLU A 18 8.92 -13.59 4.09
C GLU A 18 8.11 -14.65 4.85
N ALA A 19 7.82 -14.45 6.13
CA ALA A 19 7.01 -15.36 6.93
C ALA A 19 5.61 -15.56 6.32
N ALA A 20 4.97 -14.48 5.84
CA ALA A 20 3.66 -14.56 5.19
C ALA A 20 3.67 -15.32 3.85
N LEU A 21 4.84 -15.37 3.17
CA LEU A 21 5.01 -16.07 1.88
C LEU A 21 5.39 -17.55 2.05
N ARG A 22 5.83 -17.98 3.22
CA ARG A 22 6.19 -19.39 3.47
C ARG A 22 4.96 -20.27 3.54
N VAL A 23 5.11 -21.49 3.05
CA VAL A 23 4.08 -22.52 3.21
C VAL A 23 3.94 -22.88 4.70
N HIS A 24 2.73 -22.74 5.22
CA HIS A 24 2.41 -23.14 6.59
C HIS A 24 2.39 -24.68 6.68
N LYS A 25 3.19 -25.25 7.56
CA LYS A 25 3.42 -26.71 7.62
C LYS A 25 2.13 -27.52 7.79
N GLU A 26 1.24 -27.08 8.67
CA GLU A 26 0.00 -27.80 8.99
C GLU A 26 -1.12 -27.53 7.99
N LEU A 27 -1.13 -26.35 7.34
CA LEU A 27 -2.20 -25.93 6.44
C LEU A 27 -1.85 -26.16 4.95
N GLY A 28 -0.61 -26.56 4.66
CA GLY A 28 -0.17 -26.95 3.31
C GLY A 28 -0.09 -25.86 2.27
N ALA A 29 -0.32 -24.57 2.64
CA ALA A 29 -0.22 -23.44 1.75
C ALA A 29 0.33 -22.19 2.45
N SER A 30 0.76 -21.18 1.70
CA SER A 30 1.20 -19.92 2.30
C SER A 30 0.02 -18.98 2.57
N PRO A 31 0.05 -18.16 3.64
CA PRO A 31 -0.95 -17.13 3.89
C PRO A 31 -1.09 -16.15 2.72
N VAL A 32 0.01 -15.70 2.16
CA VAL A 32 0.06 -14.75 1.03
C VAL A 32 0.78 -15.35 -0.16
N ARG A 33 0.32 -15.05 -1.37
CA ARG A 33 1.06 -15.30 -2.62
C ARG A 33 1.14 -14.00 -3.42
N LEU A 34 2.29 -13.72 -3.99
CA LEU A 34 2.48 -12.56 -4.85
C LEU A 34 2.33 -12.95 -6.31
N ILE A 35 1.71 -12.07 -7.09
CA ILE A 35 1.44 -12.28 -8.50
C ILE A 35 2.61 -11.76 -9.33
N ASP A 36 2.97 -12.46 -10.39
CA ASP A 36 3.88 -11.92 -11.39
C ASP A 36 3.21 -10.77 -12.14
N ALA A 37 3.85 -9.61 -12.18
CA ALA A 37 3.34 -8.45 -12.90
C ALA A 37 3.10 -8.76 -14.38
N ARG A 38 3.88 -9.67 -15.00
CA ARG A 38 3.68 -10.13 -16.38
C ARG A 38 2.35 -10.85 -16.55
N PHE A 39 1.99 -11.71 -15.60
CA PHE A 39 0.69 -12.38 -15.62
C PHE A 39 -0.47 -11.38 -15.64
N ILE A 40 -0.38 -10.30 -14.84
CA ILE A 40 -1.41 -9.25 -14.82
C ILE A 40 -1.48 -8.54 -16.18
N ILE A 41 -0.35 -8.25 -16.79
CA ILE A 41 -0.28 -7.62 -18.12
C ILE A 41 -0.93 -8.53 -19.17
N GLU A 42 -0.54 -9.80 -19.24
CA GLU A 42 -1.10 -10.78 -20.16
C GLU A 42 -2.60 -11.02 -19.94
N LEU A 43 -3.05 -11.05 -18.67
CA LEU A 43 -4.46 -11.16 -18.35
C LEU A 43 -5.27 -9.99 -18.93
N ALA A 44 -4.75 -8.77 -18.81
CA ALA A 44 -5.38 -7.59 -19.38
C ALA A 44 -5.39 -7.60 -20.91
N GLU A 45 -4.30 -8.02 -21.56
CA GLU A 45 -4.15 -8.08 -23.03
C GLU A 45 -5.13 -9.06 -23.68
N ARG A 46 -5.37 -10.21 -23.05
CA ARG A 46 -6.36 -11.18 -23.54
C ARG A 46 -7.81 -10.86 -23.15
N GLY A 47 -8.05 -9.67 -22.57
CA GLY A 47 -9.39 -9.26 -22.14
C GLY A 47 -9.93 -10.04 -20.95
N GLY A 48 -9.06 -10.60 -20.12
CA GLY A 48 -9.44 -11.36 -18.94
C GLY A 48 -10.00 -10.50 -17.82
N VAL A 49 -10.48 -11.15 -16.76
CA VAL A 49 -11.00 -10.54 -15.54
C VAL A 49 -10.21 -11.03 -14.32
N LEU A 50 -10.22 -10.27 -13.24
CA LEU A 50 -9.65 -10.72 -11.98
C LEU A 50 -10.41 -11.92 -11.45
N THR A 51 -9.71 -12.98 -11.07
CA THR A 51 -10.24 -14.17 -10.42
C THR A 51 -9.64 -14.34 -9.04
N ARG A 52 -10.28 -15.10 -8.17
CA ARG A 52 -9.79 -15.33 -6.80
C ARG A 52 -8.43 -16.04 -6.83
N ARG A 53 -7.64 -15.84 -5.78
CA ARG A 53 -6.34 -16.48 -5.60
C ARG A 53 -6.37 -17.99 -5.91
N GLN A 54 -7.34 -18.70 -5.36
CA GLN A 54 -7.46 -20.15 -5.47
C GLN A 54 -7.84 -20.64 -6.87
N ASP A 55 -8.33 -19.77 -7.72
CA ASP A 55 -8.71 -20.09 -9.10
C ASP A 55 -7.61 -19.73 -10.11
N LEU A 56 -6.50 -19.14 -9.63
CA LEU A 56 -5.36 -18.76 -10.46
C LEU A 56 -4.47 -19.97 -10.78
N PRO A 57 -3.91 -20.04 -11.99
CA PRO A 57 -2.89 -21.05 -12.33
C PRO A 57 -1.61 -20.82 -11.53
N GLU A 58 -0.84 -21.87 -11.28
CA GLU A 58 0.44 -21.79 -10.54
C GLU A 58 1.41 -20.78 -11.18
N ALA A 59 1.42 -20.70 -12.51
CA ALA A 59 2.25 -19.75 -13.28
C ALA A 59 1.90 -18.26 -13.03
N ALA A 60 0.76 -17.95 -12.40
CA ALA A 60 0.43 -16.58 -12.02
C ALA A 60 1.29 -16.03 -10.88
N PHE A 61 1.94 -16.91 -10.12
CA PHE A 61 2.59 -16.55 -8.88
C PHE A 61 4.12 -16.54 -8.99
N ILE A 62 4.74 -15.61 -8.29
CA ILE A 62 6.18 -15.61 -8.08
C ILE A 62 6.50 -16.45 -6.85
N SER A 63 7.44 -17.40 -6.99
CA SER A 63 7.91 -18.19 -5.87
C SER A 63 8.78 -17.36 -4.92
N LEU A 64 8.85 -17.78 -3.64
CA LEU A 64 9.73 -17.13 -2.66
C LEU A 64 11.21 -17.21 -3.07
N GLU A 65 11.61 -18.28 -3.75
CA GLU A 65 12.98 -18.44 -4.26
C GLU A 65 13.31 -17.39 -5.33
N VAL A 66 12.39 -17.15 -6.26
CA VAL A 66 12.53 -16.09 -7.28
C VAL A 66 12.55 -14.73 -6.62
N LEU A 67 11.65 -14.46 -5.65
CA LEU A 67 11.59 -13.17 -4.95
C LEU A 67 12.92 -12.82 -4.27
N ARG A 68 13.59 -13.79 -3.64
CA ARG A 68 14.89 -13.58 -2.98
C ARG A 68 16.01 -13.19 -3.95
N ARG A 69 15.85 -13.53 -5.23
CA ARG A 69 16.83 -13.22 -6.28
C ARG A 69 16.50 -11.95 -7.06
N LEU A 70 15.34 -11.33 -6.80
CA LEU A 70 14.99 -10.08 -7.47
C LEU A 70 15.89 -8.95 -6.96
N PRO A 71 16.67 -8.30 -7.85
CA PRO A 71 17.48 -7.15 -7.45
C PRO A 71 16.57 -5.99 -7.06
N GLU A 72 17.09 -5.02 -6.30
CA GLU A 72 16.38 -3.78 -6.02
C GLU A 72 16.05 -3.04 -7.33
N ALA A 73 14.87 -2.40 -7.38
CA ALA A 73 14.37 -1.78 -8.61
C ALA A 73 15.01 -0.41 -8.88
N THR A 74 15.19 0.38 -7.83
CA THR A 74 15.70 1.75 -7.88
C THR A 74 16.45 2.04 -6.58
N GLY A 75 17.71 1.68 -6.53
CA GLY A 75 18.62 1.99 -5.43
C GLY A 75 18.25 1.49 -4.04
N HIS A 76 16.98 1.52 -3.65
CA HIS A 76 16.53 1.15 -2.30
C HIS A 76 15.14 0.51 -2.23
N SER A 77 14.48 0.25 -3.37
CA SER A 77 13.16 -0.37 -3.40
C SER A 77 13.20 -1.82 -3.82
N LEU A 78 12.47 -2.67 -3.11
CA LEU A 78 12.22 -4.04 -3.54
C LEU A 78 11.32 -4.04 -4.79
N ARG A 79 11.44 -5.07 -5.62
CA ARG A 79 10.57 -5.26 -6.79
C ARG A 79 9.21 -5.82 -6.40
N ILE A 80 8.58 -5.19 -5.42
CA ILE A 80 7.25 -5.56 -4.92
C ILE A 80 6.37 -4.31 -4.93
N LEU A 81 5.20 -4.44 -5.53
CA LEU A 81 4.20 -3.40 -5.68
C LEU A 81 2.94 -3.80 -4.91
N SER A 82 2.47 -2.95 -4.00
CA SER A 82 1.21 -3.16 -3.28
C SER A 82 0.12 -2.32 -3.93
N ILE A 83 -1.01 -2.93 -4.23
CA ILE A 83 -2.13 -2.29 -4.92
C ILE A 83 -3.24 -2.02 -3.92
N SER A 84 -3.59 -0.75 -3.74
CA SER A 84 -4.73 -0.31 -2.94
C SER A 84 -5.84 0.17 -3.85
N HIS A 85 -7.05 -0.39 -3.70
CA HIS A 85 -8.18 -0.08 -4.58
C HIS A 85 -9.54 -0.22 -3.89
N PRO A 86 -10.52 0.60 -4.26
CA PRO A 86 -11.88 0.46 -3.78
C PRO A 86 -12.57 -0.67 -4.53
N TRP A 87 -13.00 -1.72 -3.82
CA TRP A 87 -13.76 -2.80 -4.42
C TRP A 87 -15.08 -2.28 -5.01
N GLN A 88 -15.36 -2.66 -6.26
CA GLN A 88 -16.55 -2.23 -6.99
C GLN A 88 -17.76 -3.12 -6.67
N GLN A 89 -17.52 -4.41 -6.41
CA GLN A 89 -18.53 -5.37 -5.97
C GLN A 89 -18.00 -6.22 -4.81
N PRO A 90 -18.85 -6.84 -4.00
CA PRO A 90 -18.42 -7.63 -2.84
C PRO A 90 -17.63 -8.89 -3.19
N ASP A 91 -17.91 -9.47 -4.34
CA ASP A 91 -17.35 -10.72 -4.86
C ASP A 91 -16.25 -10.53 -5.91
N ASN A 92 -16.16 -9.33 -6.48
CA ASN A 92 -15.12 -8.98 -7.44
C ASN A 92 -14.77 -7.49 -7.36
N PRO A 93 -13.51 -7.14 -7.10
CA PRO A 93 -13.09 -5.75 -6.97
C PRO A 93 -13.13 -4.97 -8.29
N ASP A 94 -13.04 -5.64 -9.45
CA ASP A 94 -12.98 -5.03 -10.78
C ASP A 94 -13.66 -5.88 -11.87
N PRO A 95 -14.98 -6.09 -11.79
CA PRO A 95 -15.70 -7.03 -12.69
C PRO A 95 -15.69 -6.60 -14.16
N LYS A 96 -15.41 -5.33 -14.45
CA LYS A 96 -15.31 -4.78 -15.82
C LYS A 96 -13.86 -4.60 -16.29
N SER A 97 -12.89 -5.07 -15.52
CA SER A 97 -11.45 -5.02 -15.82
C SER A 97 -10.92 -3.61 -16.15
N ILE A 98 -11.53 -2.57 -15.58
CA ILE A 98 -11.13 -1.17 -15.78
C ILE A 98 -9.82 -0.91 -15.04
N ASN A 99 -9.75 -1.30 -13.77
CA ASN A 99 -8.57 -1.19 -12.94
C ASN A 99 -7.46 -2.13 -13.44
N LEU A 100 -7.82 -3.34 -13.88
CA LEU A 100 -6.88 -4.29 -14.46
C LEU A 100 -6.14 -3.71 -15.67
N ARG A 101 -6.86 -3.09 -16.61
CA ARG A 101 -6.25 -2.45 -17.79
C ARG A 101 -5.36 -1.26 -17.42
N LEU A 102 -5.79 -0.43 -16.46
CA LEU A 102 -4.98 0.68 -15.97
C LEU A 102 -3.72 0.18 -15.28
N LEU A 103 -3.85 -0.83 -14.41
CA LEU A 103 -2.72 -1.44 -13.72
C LEU A 103 -1.73 -2.07 -14.69
N ALA A 104 -2.19 -2.81 -15.69
CA ALA A 104 -1.33 -3.41 -16.72
C ALA A 104 -0.51 -2.36 -17.48
N ARG A 105 -1.12 -1.20 -17.81
CA ARG A 105 -0.39 -0.08 -18.45
C ARG A 105 0.74 0.41 -17.56
N VAL A 106 0.48 0.61 -16.27
CA VAL A 106 1.49 1.07 -15.31
C VAL A 106 2.57 0.01 -15.08
N LEU A 107 2.18 -1.27 -14.94
CA LEU A 107 3.14 -2.36 -14.76
C LEU A 107 4.12 -2.48 -15.93
N ARG A 108 3.68 -2.22 -17.17
CA ARG A 108 4.58 -2.16 -18.34
C ARG A 108 5.65 -1.08 -18.16
N SER A 109 5.32 0.07 -17.61
CA SER A 109 6.31 1.12 -17.36
C SER A 109 7.36 0.72 -16.30
N PHE A 110 6.97 -0.09 -15.30
CA PHE A 110 7.90 -0.64 -14.30
C PHE A 110 8.81 -1.72 -14.88
N ILE A 111 8.29 -2.60 -15.73
CA ILE A 111 9.08 -3.67 -16.36
C ILE A 111 10.01 -3.11 -17.43
N GLY A 112 9.62 -2.04 -18.10
CA GLY A 112 10.37 -1.45 -19.20
C GLY A 112 10.04 -2.08 -20.57
N TYR A 113 11.03 -2.29 -21.40
CA TYR A 113 10.85 -2.81 -22.76
C TYR A 113 10.32 -4.25 -22.78
N PRO A 114 9.59 -4.66 -23.84
CA PRO A 114 9.03 -6.02 -23.96
C PRO A 114 10.06 -7.14 -23.78
N GLU A 115 11.31 -6.92 -24.25
CA GLU A 115 12.41 -7.88 -24.14
C GLU A 115 13.10 -7.88 -22.77
N SER A 116 12.68 -6.99 -21.86
CA SER A 116 13.22 -6.95 -20.52
C SER A 116 12.95 -8.27 -19.79
N THR A 117 13.96 -8.82 -19.16
CA THR A 117 13.83 -9.97 -18.25
C THR A 117 13.39 -9.57 -16.84
N GLN A 118 13.23 -8.27 -16.61
CA GLN A 118 12.83 -7.76 -15.30
C GLN A 118 11.37 -8.13 -15.00
N THR A 119 11.10 -8.52 -13.77
CA THR A 119 9.74 -8.68 -13.27
C THR A 119 9.56 -7.98 -11.94
N PHE A 120 8.31 -7.79 -11.56
CA PHE A 120 7.89 -7.29 -10.28
C PHE A 120 6.85 -8.23 -9.69
N ALA A 121 6.89 -8.40 -8.39
CA ALA A 121 5.86 -9.08 -7.65
C ALA A 121 4.76 -8.10 -7.26
N VAL A 122 3.51 -8.51 -7.34
CA VAL A 122 2.36 -7.68 -7.03
C VAL A 122 1.59 -8.28 -5.87
N PHE A 123 1.39 -7.49 -4.81
CA PHE A 123 0.42 -7.75 -3.77
C PHE A 123 -0.88 -7.02 -4.14
N LEU A 124 -1.90 -7.79 -4.46
CA LEU A 124 -3.27 -7.33 -4.70
C LEU A 124 -4.17 -8.27 -3.90
N ASP A 125 -4.83 -7.77 -2.88
CA ASP A 125 -5.55 -8.52 -1.86
C ASP A 125 -6.41 -9.66 -2.44
N PHE A 126 -7.21 -9.35 -3.47
CA PHE A 126 -8.08 -10.31 -4.14
C PHE A 126 -7.34 -11.50 -4.80
N LEU A 127 -6.17 -11.24 -5.37
CA LEU A 127 -5.32 -12.23 -6.03
C LEU A 127 -4.32 -12.89 -5.08
N SER A 128 -3.98 -12.22 -3.97
CA SER A 128 -2.90 -12.63 -3.05
C SER A 128 -3.41 -13.40 -1.85
N LEU A 129 -4.67 -13.20 -1.44
CA LEU A 129 -5.32 -13.79 -0.26
C LEU A 129 -6.45 -14.74 -0.66
N PHE A 130 -6.71 -15.76 0.16
CA PHE A 130 -7.85 -16.63 -0.04
C PHE A 130 -9.18 -15.87 0.04
N GLN A 131 -10.08 -16.05 -0.91
CA GLN A 131 -11.36 -15.35 -1.02
C GLN A 131 -12.54 -16.27 -0.74
N LYS A 132 -13.71 -15.70 -0.41
CA LYS A 132 -14.99 -16.41 -0.41
C LYS A 132 -15.39 -16.79 -1.84
N GLY A 133 -16.29 -17.76 -2.00
CA GLY A 133 -16.85 -18.11 -3.28
C GLY A 133 -17.72 -17.00 -3.90
N PRO A 134 -17.92 -17.02 -5.23
CA PRO A 134 -18.65 -15.97 -5.93
C PRO A 134 -20.12 -15.90 -5.53
N ASN A 135 -20.70 -17.00 -5.04
CA ASN A 135 -22.07 -17.02 -4.53
C ASN A 135 -22.12 -16.91 -2.98
N GLY A 136 -21.03 -16.47 -2.35
CA GLY A 136 -20.92 -16.35 -0.91
C GLY A 136 -20.52 -17.64 -0.19
N GLU A 137 -20.04 -18.66 -0.92
CA GLU A 137 -19.52 -19.87 -0.31
C GLU A 137 -18.36 -19.53 0.62
N GLU A 138 -18.37 -20.08 1.82
CA GLU A 138 -17.34 -19.83 2.81
C GLU A 138 -16.01 -20.48 2.38
N ARG A 139 -14.92 -19.92 2.88
CA ARG A 139 -13.59 -20.54 2.77
C ARG A 139 -13.59 -21.90 3.47
N THR A 140 -12.80 -22.83 2.96
CA THR A 140 -12.48 -24.03 3.75
C THR A 140 -11.84 -23.64 5.08
N GLU A 141 -11.82 -24.53 6.07
CA GLU A 141 -11.24 -24.25 7.39
C GLU A 141 -9.75 -23.88 7.28
N ALA A 142 -9.00 -24.56 6.42
CA ALA A 142 -7.60 -24.24 6.15
C ALA A 142 -7.43 -22.86 5.50
N GLU A 143 -8.25 -22.53 4.47
CA GLU A 143 -8.23 -21.23 3.81
C GLU A 143 -8.63 -20.10 4.75
N ALA A 144 -9.62 -20.32 5.64
CA ALA A 144 -10.02 -19.34 6.65
C ALA A 144 -8.90 -19.05 7.64
N SER A 145 -8.20 -20.09 8.07
CA SER A 145 -7.03 -19.97 8.96
C SER A 145 -5.89 -19.21 8.29
N LEU A 146 -5.56 -19.54 7.04
CA LEU A 146 -4.54 -18.84 6.25
C LEU A 146 -4.92 -17.39 5.96
N PHE A 147 -6.19 -17.12 5.67
CA PHE A 147 -6.70 -15.76 5.48
C PHE A 147 -6.56 -14.93 6.75
N LYS A 148 -6.87 -15.51 7.93
CA LYS A 148 -6.71 -14.83 9.21
C LYS A 148 -5.24 -14.48 9.50
N LEU A 149 -4.32 -15.40 9.20
CA LEU A 149 -2.87 -15.15 9.31
C LEU A 149 -2.42 -14.04 8.33
N ALA A 150 -2.88 -14.09 7.08
CA ALA A 150 -2.56 -13.06 6.11
C ALA A 150 -3.09 -11.68 6.51
N LEU A 151 -4.28 -11.62 7.11
CA LEU A 151 -4.94 -10.39 7.50
C LEU A 151 -4.22 -9.70 8.68
N SER A 152 -3.68 -10.48 9.63
CA SER A 152 -2.91 -9.92 10.77
C SER A 152 -1.66 -9.14 10.32
N ASP A 153 -1.03 -9.55 9.21
CA ASP A 153 0.18 -8.93 8.68
C ASP A 153 -0.07 -8.09 7.41
N MET A 154 -1.35 -7.91 7.03
CA MET A 154 -1.69 -7.29 5.75
C MET A 154 -1.14 -5.87 5.61
N MET A 155 -1.15 -5.09 6.69
CA MET A 155 -0.66 -3.72 6.65
C MET A 155 0.84 -3.62 6.38
N ALA A 156 1.62 -4.66 6.65
CA ALA A 156 3.05 -4.66 6.33
C ALA A 156 3.32 -4.54 4.82
N TRP A 157 2.43 -5.06 3.96
CA TRP A 157 2.55 -4.93 2.51
C TRP A 157 2.40 -3.48 2.05
N TYR A 158 1.60 -2.69 2.76
CA TYR A 158 1.41 -1.27 2.44
C TYR A 158 2.39 -0.37 3.19
N ALA A 159 2.75 -0.67 4.43
CA ALA A 159 3.58 0.19 5.27
C ALA A 159 5.07 0.10 4.97
N HIS A 160 5.58 -1.06 4.55
CA HIS A 160 7.02 -1.28 4.38
C HIS A 160 7.65 -0.25 3.44
N HIS A 161 8.66 0.45 3.93
CA HIS A 161 9.26 1.61 3.25
C HIS A 161 9.98 1.29 1.92
N LYS A 162 10.35 0.04 1.67
CA LYS A 162 10.97 -0.40 0.40
C LYS A 162 9.97 -0.87 -0.66
N LEU A 163 8.67 -0.92 -0.38
CA LEU A 163 7.64 -1.32 -1.32
C LEU A 163 6.93 -0.11 -1.92
N PHE A 164 6.69 -0.14 -3.22
CA PHE A 164 5.77 0.82 -3.83
C PHE A 164 4.34 0.57 -3.40
N THR A 165 3.56 1.64 -3.27
CA THR A 165 2.10 1.55 -3.17
C THR A 165 1.46 2.27 -4.35
N LEU A 166 0.70 1.53 -5.14
CA LEU A 166 -0.10 2.05 -6.25
C LEU A 166 -1.56 2.15 -5.82
N LYS A 167 -2.12 3.36 -5.83
CA LYS A 167 -3.50 3.62 -5.42
C LYS A 167 -4.38 3.82 -6.65
N LEU A 168 -5.40 2.99 -6.83
CA LEU A 168 -6.41 3.12 -7.87
C LEU A 168 -7.57 3.95 -7.30
N THR A 169 -7.45 5.27 -7.32
CA THR A 169 -8.36 6.16 -6.57
C THR A 169 -9.65 6.51 -7.30
N ARG A 170 -9.74 6.28 -8.61
CA ARG A 170 -10.95 6.58 -9.38
C ARG A 170 -11.94 5.42 -9.36
N LEU A 171 -13.18 5.71 -9.11
CA LEU A 171 -14.27 4.78 -9.44
C LEU A 171 -14.55 4.80 -10.96
N PRO A 172 -15.05 3.69 -11.51
CA PRO A 172 -15.43 3.63 -12.92
C PRO A 172 -16.45 4.70 -13.29
N PRO A 173 -16.39 5.27 -14.51
CA PRO A 173 -17.40 6.21 -14.97
C PRO A 173 -18.80 5.60 -14.88
N GLY A 174 -19.74 6.37 -14.31
CA GLY A 174 -21.13 5.94 -14.14
C GLY A 174 -21.38 4.89 -13.05
N TYR A 175 -20.36 4.53 -12.26
CA TYR A 175 -20.55 3.63 -11.11
C TYR A 175 -21.65 4.19 -10.16
N PRO A 176 -22.61 3.37 -9.66
CA PRO A 176 -22.69 1.92 -9.74
C PRO A 176 -23.55 1.36 -10.90
N ALA A 177 -23.95 2.19 -11.85
CA ALA A 177 -24.79 1.72 -12.96
C ALA A 177 -24.11 0.60 -13.78
N GLY A 178 -24.84 -0.49 -14.02
CA GLY A 178 -24.34 -1.66 -14.74
C GLY A 178 -23.36 -2.52 -13.95
N PHE A 179 -23.37 -2.43 -12.62
CA PHE A 179 -22.72 -3.36 -11.70
C PHE A 179 -23.78 -4.19 -10.97
N SER A 180 -23.42 -5.39 -10.54
CA SER A 180 -24.35 -6.32 -9.87
C SER A 180 -24.06 -6.38 -8.37
N PHE A 181 -25.12 -6.39 -7.56
CA PHE A 181 -25.01 -6.48 -6.11
C PHE A 181 -25.98 -7.54 -5.57
N PRO A 182 -25.60 -8.29 -4.54
CA PRO A 182 -26.50 -9.20 -3.85
C PRO A 182 -27.78 -8.51 -3.40
N SER A 183 -28.89 -9.24 -3.37
CA SER A 183 -30.19 -8.70 -2.93
C SER A 183 -30.07 -8.07 -1.54
N GLY A 184 -30.57 -6.84 -1.40
CA GLY A 184 -30.51 -6.08 -0.15
C GLY A 184 -29.19 -5.37 0.14
N MET A 185 -28.13 -5.58 -0.66
CA MET A 185 -26.87 -4.86 -0.51
C MET A 185 -26.89 -3.57 -1.34
N GLN A 186 -26.54 -2.46 -0.69
CA GLN A 186 -26.37 -1.19 -1.38
C GLN A 186 -24.94 -1.05 -1.89
N PRO A 187 -24.74 -0.51 -3.10
CA PRO A 187 -23.41 -0.22 -3.62
C PRO A 187 -22.70 0.81 -2.74
N ASN A 188 -21.41 0.55 -2.45
CA ASN A 188 -20.59 1.54 -1.77
C ASN A 188 -20.09 2.56 -2.79
N THR A 189 -20.75 3.71 -2.88
CA THR A 189 -20.42 4.81 -3.79
C THR A 189 -19.39 5.79 -3.21
N ALA A 190 -18.95 5.57 -1.97
CA ALA A 190 -17.93 6.39 -1.34
C ALA A 190 -16.63 6.37 -2.16
N GLY A 191 -15.99 7.52 -2.28
CA GLY A 191 -14.69 7.67 -2.92
C GLY A 191 -13.58 6.89 -2.19
N TYR A 192 -12.43 6.77 -2.80
CA TYR A 192 -11.29 6.02 -2.27
C TYR A 192 -10.95 6.41 -0.82
N SER A 193 -10.77 7.71 -0.53
CA SER A 193 -10.41 8.23 0.80
C SER A 193 -11.52 8.09 1.84
N GLU A 194 -12.75 7.85 1.41
CA GLU A 194 -13.92 7.71 2.26
C GLU A 194 -14.23 6.25 2.61
N ARG A 195 -13.46 5.29 2.10
CA ARG A 195 -13.58 3.87 2.42
C ARG A 195 -12.57 3.49 3.49
N GLY A 196 -13.01 2.80 4.56
CA GLY A 196 -12.19 2.53 5.73
C GLY A 196 -10.91 1.74 5.44
N TRP A 197 -10.99 0.67 4.65
CA TRP A 197 -9.83 -0.11 4.24
C TRP A 197 -8.84 0.72 3.40
N CYS A 198 -9.31 1.40 2.35
CA CYS A 198 -8.47 2.25 1.51
C CYS A 198 -7.83 3.41 2.30
N PHE A 199 -8.58 3.98 3.26
CA PHE A 199 -8.07 5.01 4.16
C PHE A 199 -6.92 4.45 5.02
N CYS A 200 -7.07 3.26 5.59
CA CYS A 200 -6.03 2.61 6.37
C CYS A 200 -4.78 2.31 5.53
N GLU A 201 -4.96 1.63 4.39
CA GLU A 201 -3.88 1.28 3.47
C GLU A 201 -3.09 2.52 3.01
N SER A 202 -3.80 3.60 2.70
CA SER A 202 -3.18 4.88 2.35
C SER A 202 -2.44 5.48 3.53
N SER A 203 -3.02 5.45 4.74
CA SER A 203 -2.42 6.05 5.95
C SER A 203 -1.14 5.33 6.35
N VAL A 204 -1.12 3.99 6.34
CA VAL A 204 0.11 3.23 6.65
C VAL A 204 1.17 3.37 5.57
N SER A 205 0.76 3.49 4.29
CA SER A 205 1.69 3.76 3.18
C SER A 205 2.38 5.12 3.29
N ASN A 206 1.75 6.06 3.98
CA ASN A 206 2.28 7.41 4.15
C ASN A 206 3.33 7.51 5.29
N MET A 207 3.49 6.49 6.13
CA MET A 207 4.30 6.58 7.34
C MET A 207 5.79 6.78 7.05
N ARG A 208 6.41 5.90 6.25
CA ARG A 208 7.88 5.86 6.10
C ARG A 208 8.40 5.86 4.67
N LYS A 209 7.52 5.65 3.67
CA LYS A 209 7.96 5.56 2.28
C LYS A 209 8.57 6.87 1.81
N ASP A 210 9.47 6.79 0.85
CA ASP A 210 9.91 7.97 0.12
C ASP A 210 8.75 8.57 -0.70
N THR A 211 8.84 9.87 -0.99
CA THR A 211 7.77 10.64 -1.62
C THR A 211 7.29 10.03 -2.94
N TRP A 212 8.22 9.53 -3.74
CA TRP A 212 7.95 8.95 -5.06
C TRP A 212 7.48 7.50 -5.05
N MET A 213 7.39 6.84 -3.89
CA MET A 213 6.98 5.44 -3.76
C MET A 213 5.49 5.24 -3.51
N VAL A 214 4.73 6.31 -3.34
CA VAL A 214 3.26 6.25 -3.20
C VAL A 214 2.63 6.97 -4.37
N LEU A 215 2.05 6.21 -5.29
CA LEU A 215 1.55 6.70 -6.57
C LEU A 215 0.02 6.63 -6.63
N ASP A 216 -0.60 7.76 -6.92
CA ASP A 216 -2.05 7.89 -7.16
C ASP A 216 -2.34 7.74 -8.66
N LEU A 217 -2.69 6.54 -9.09
CA LEU A 217 -3.00 6.24 -10.48
C LEU A 217 -4.28 6.91 -10.97
N GLY A 218 -5.07 7.48 -10.07
CA GLY A 218 -6.17 8.37 -10.45
C GLY A 218 -5.72 9.64 -11.15
N LYS A 219 -4.45 10.04 -11.03
CA LYS A 219 -3.87 11.19 -11.72
C LYS A 219 -3.33 10.86 -13.12
N LEU A 220 -3.14 9.55 -13.43
CA LEU A 220 -2.48 9.11 -14.65
C LEU A 220 -3.19 9.62 -15.91
N GLY A 221 -2.48 10.34 -16.73
CA GLY A 221 -2.95 10.82 -18.04
C GLY A 221 -2.99 9.71 -19.10
N PRO A 222 -3.69 9.96 -20.23
CA PRO A 222 -3.80 8.98 -21.31
C PRO A 222 -2.45 8.70 -22.01
N GLU A 223 -1.59 9.71 -22.10
CA GLU A 223 -0.34 9.68 -22.87
C GLU A 223 0.89 9.28 -22.05
N THR A 224 0.73 9.08 -20.73
CA THR A 224 1.85 8.72 -19.83
C THR A 224 2.35 7.32 -20.14
N MET A 225 3.62 7.15 -20.49
CA MET A 225 4.17 5.86 -20.93
C MET A 225 5.41 5.41 -20.15
N GLY A 226 6.32 6.32 -19.81
CA GLY A 226 7.57 6.01 -19.11
C GLY A 226 7.40 5.93 -17.60
N LEU A 227 8.26 5.15 -16.91
CA LEU A 227 8.21 5.05 -15.44
C LEU A 227 8.45 6.40 -14.78
N ASN A 228 9.39 7.20 -15.28
CA ASN A 228 9.65 8.54 -14.73
C ASN A 228 8.42 9.45 -14.85
N ASP A 229 7.71 9.38 -15.98
CA ASP A 229 6.50 10.18 -16.20
C ASP A 229 5.39 9.73 -15.26
N VAL A 230 5.21 8.40 -15.08
CA VAL A 230 4.27 7.84 -14.10
C VAL A 230 4.59 8.32 -12.68
N ILE A 231 5.86 8.32 -12.28
CA ILE A 231 6.28 8.79 -10.96
C ILE A 231 5.99 10.28 -10.80
N ILE A 232 6.39 11.11 -11.77
CA ILE A 232 6.19 12.57 -11.70
C ILE A 232 4.71 12.92 -11.63
N GLU A 233 3.89 12.31 -12.47
CA GLU A 233 2.46 12.61 -12.57
C GLU A 233 1.65 12.05 -11.40
N CYS A 234 1.97 10.82 -10.99
CA CYS A 234 1.18 10.08 -10.01
C CYS A 234 1.69 10.20 -8.58
N THR A 235 2.84 10.82 -8.32
CA THR A 235 3.27 11.05 -6.92
C THR A 235 2.14 11.68 -6.12
N ALA A 236 1.72 10.99 -5.05
CA ALA A 236 0.60 11.41 -4.24
C ALA A 236 1.02 12.48 -3.23
N LYS A 237 0.17 13.51 -3.04
CA LYS A 237 0.24 14.30 -1.82
C LYS A 237 -0.14 13.37 -0.66
N ARG A 238 0.78 13.18 0.29
CA ARG A 238 0.58 12.31 1.45
C ARG A 238 0.27 13.15 2.67
N ALA A 239 -0.70 12.70 3.48
CA ALA A 239 -0.89 13.24 4.83
C ALA A 239 0.21 12.74 5.77
N PRO A 240 0.59 13.49 6.80
CA PRO A 240 1.46 13.00 7.87
C PRO A 240 0.81 11.82 8.61
N PRO A 241 1.59 10.96 9.28
CA PRO A 241 1.06 9.92 10.15
C PRO A 241 0.11 10.51 11.19
N LEU A 242 -0.97 9.79 11.49
CA LEU A 242 -1.89 10.12 12.58
C LEU A 242 -1.52 9.33 13.83
N LEU A 243 -1.70 9.91 15.01
CA LEU A 243 -1.70 9.12 16.23
C LEU A 243 -2.84 8.09 16.18
N PRO A 244 -2.72 6.90 16.79
CA PRO A 244 -3.76 5.87 16.77
C PRO A 244 -5.15 6.38 17.18
N ALA A 245 -5.22 7.25 18.19
CA ALA A 245 -6.47 7.86 18.62
C ALA A 245 -7.08 8.79 17.55
N ASP A 246 -6.26 9.64 16.90
CA ASP A 246 -6.71 10.53 15.83
C ASP A 246 -7.15 9.73 14.60
N PHE A 247 -6.42 8.64 14.29
CA PHE A 247 -6.79 7.72 13.20
C PHE A 247 -8.15 7.08 13.47
N ARG A 248 -8.39 6.58 14.70
CA ARG A 248 -9.67 5.97 15.11
C ARG A 248 -10.83 6.95 14.97
N LEU A 249 -10.64 8.21 15.34
CA LEU A 249 -11.65 9.27 15.16
C LEU A 249 -11.94 9.53 13.67
N ALA A 250 -10.91 9.60 12.85
CA ALA A 250 -11.08 9.79 11.41
C ALA A 250 -11.73 8.57 10.73
N LEU A 251 -11.41 7.35 11.20
CA LEU A 251 -11.92 6.09 10.68
C LEU A 251 -13.43 5.93 10.94
N ALA A 252 -13.94 6.41 12.09
CA ALA A 252 -15.35 6.36 12.44
C ALA A 252 -16.28 7.06 11.43
N ALA A 253 -15.73 8.02 10.66
CA ALA A 253 -16.44 8.70 9.59
C ALA A 253 -16.36 7.98 8.23
N LYS A 254 -15.65 6.85 8.15
CA LYS A 254 -15.43 6.13 6.90
C LYS A 254 -16.48 5.06 6.63
N SER A 255 -16.65 4.75 5.34
CA SER A 255 -17.61 3.74 4.88
C SER A 255 -16.97 2.35 4.86
N PHE A 256 -17.67 1.38 5.44
CA PHE A 256 -17.32 -0.04 5.38
C PHE A 256 -18.46 -0.85 4.78
N THR A 257 -18.12 -1.86 3.98
CA THR A 257 -19.10 -2.79 3.44
C THR A 257 -19.63 -3.73 4.53
N SER A 258 -18.76 -4.17 5.46
CA SER A 258 -19.07 -5.12 6.56
C SER A 258 -19.28 -4.44 7.92
N LYS A 259 -19.38 -3.11 7.97
CA LYS A 259 -19.71 -2.28 9.16
C LYS A 259 -18.72 -2.38 10.34
N LYS A 260 -19.24 -2.37 11.59
CA LYS A 260 -18.47 -2.17 12.83
C LYS A 260 -17.35 -3.20 13.10
N ALA A 261 -17.48 -4.43 12.62
CA ALA A 261 -16.45 -5.46 12.84
C ALA A 261 -15.16 -5.11 12.08
N ASP A 262 -15.29 -4.61 10.85
CA ASP A 262 -14.14 -4.16 10.06
C ASP A 262 -13.50 -2.89 10.66
N GLU A 263 -14.32 -1.96 11.17
CA GLU A 263 -13.84 -0.70 11.76
C GLU A 263 -12.87 -0.97 12.92
N GLU A 264 -13.25 -1.82 13.88
CA GLU A 264 -12.40 -2.15 15.03
C GLU A 264 -11.14 -2.91 14.62
N MET A 265 -11.27 -3.84 13.67
CA MET A 265 -10.14 -4.58 13.13
C MET A 265 -9.15 -3.63 12.44
N VAL A 266 -9.62 -2.75 11.57
CA VAL A 266 -8.79 -1.79 10.83
C VAL A 266 -8.10 -0.81 11.79
N ALA A 267 -8.80 -0.35 12.82
CA ALA A 267 -8.22 0.50 13.86
C ALA A 267 -7.07 -0.20 14.60
N SER A 268 -7.27 -1.47 14.98
CA SER A 268 -6.23 -2.26 15.66
C SER A 268 -5.04 -2.56 14.76
N LEU A 269 -5.28 -2.87 13.48
CA LEU A 269 -4.22 -3.07 12.49
C LEU A 269 -3.39 -1.79 12.26
N TYR A 270 -4.06 -0.64 12.20
CA TYR A 270 -3.36 0.64 12.09
C TYR A 270 -2.48 0.92 13.31
N GLU A 271 -3.03 0.76 14.52
CA GLU A 271 -2.33 1.00 15.79
C GLU A 271 -1.05 0.14 15.88
N ALA A 272 -1.17 -1.18 15.69
CA ALA A 272 -0.03 -2.09 15.69
C ALA A 272 1.02 -1.73 14.64
N THR A 273 0.57 -1.32 13.44
CA THR A 273 1.47 -0.89 12.37
C THR A 273 2.15 0.43 12.70
N PHE A 274 1.42 1.39 13.26
CA PHE A 274 1.97 2.68 13.68
C PHE A 274 3.06 2.49 14.73
N GLU A 275 2.79 1.73 15.78
CA GLU A 275 3.76 1.47 16.86
C GLU A 275 5.04 0.85 16.30
N LYS A 276 4.90 -0.16 15.45
CA LYS A 276 6.04 -0.84 14.82
C LYS A 276 6.82 0.11 13.90
N GLU A 277 6.15 0.71 12.93
CA GLU A 277 6.81 1.51 11.89
C GLU A 277 7.42 2.80 12.45
N MET A 278 6.75 3.48 13.39
CA MET A 278 7.30 4.68 14.03
C MET A 278 8.41 4.31 15.02
N GLY A 279 8.24 3.26 15.81
CA GLY A 279 9.25 2.79 16.77
C GLY A 279 10.56 2.34 16.11
N GLU A 280 10.50 1.86 14.87
CA GLU A 280 11.66 1.42 14.09
C GLU A 280 12.20 2.49 13.12
N ALA A 281 11.51 3.61 12.97
CA ALA A 281 11.88 4.64 12.00
C ALA A 281 13.22 5.28 12.36
N THR A 282 14.19 5.19 11.45
CA THR A 282 15.46 5.92 11.52
C THR A 282 15.47 7.13 10.60
N GLN A 283 14.58 7.14 9.59
CA GLN A 283 14.44 8.24 8.63
C GLN A 283 12.96 8.47 8.33
N LEU A 284 12.55 9.72 8.24
CA LEU A 284 11.26 10.16 7.72
C LEU A 284 11.51 11.18 6.59
N LEU A 285 11.04 10.85 5.39
CA LEU A 285 11.29 11.61 4.17
C LEU A 285 9.97 12.24 3.69
N PHE A 286 9.67 13.42 4.20
CA PHE A 286 8.44 14.18 3.94
C PHE A 286 8.71 15.45 3.11
N HIS A 287 9.73 15.41 2.26
CA HIS A 287 10.06 16.51 1.37
C HIS A 287 9.12 16.57 0.16
N ARG A 288 8.88 17.78 -0.37
CA ARG A 288 8.10 18.02 -1.60
C ARG A 288 6.65 17.45 -1.59
N LEU A 289 6.00 17.48 -0.43
CA LEU A 289 4.64 16.97 -0.25
C LEU A 289 3.57 18.07 -0.29
N GLN A 290 4.00 19.33 -0.53
CA GLN A 290 3.11 20.51 -0.48
C GLN A 290 2.42 20.66 0.89
N TRP A 291 3.09 20.25 1.96
CA TRP A 291 2.60 20.39 3.32
C TRP A 291 2.56 21.85 3.74
N GLY A 292 1.48 22.26 4.42
CA GLY A 292 1.35 23.53 5.09
C GLY A 292 1.47 23.38 6.61
N ASP A 293 0.97 24.38 7.34
CA ASP A 293 1.04 24.41 8.80
C ASP A 293 0.25 23.28 9.45
N ALA A 294 -0.91 22.92 8.88
CA ALA A 294 -1.74 21.85 9.41
C ALA A 294 -1.02 20.51 9.45
N GLU A 295 -0.30 20.16 8.37
CA GLU A 295 0.48 18.94 8.28
C GLU A 295 1.70 18.97 9.22
N ALA A 296 2.37 20.11 9.35
CA ALA A 296 3.48 20.30 10.28
C ALA A 296 3.03 20.16 11.75
N ILE A 297 1.89 20.75 12.11
CA ILE A 297 1.28 20.61 13.43
C ILE A 297 0.87 19.16 13.70
N GLN A 298 0.33 18.44 12.70
CA GLN A 298 0.01 17.02 12.87
C GLN A 298 1.27 16.18 13.09
N LEU A 299 2.34 16.45 12.35
CA LEU A 299 3.62 15.78 12.55
C LEU A 299 4.21 16.07 13.94
N SER A 300 4.11 17.30 14.43
CA SER A 300 4.58 17.67 15.77
C SER A 300 3.89 16.88 16.89
N LYS A 301 2.60 16.54 16.75
CA LYS A 301 1.90 15.65 17.70
C LYS A 301 2.52 14.25 17.73
N VAL A 302 2.88 13.70 16.56
CA VAL A 302 3.52 12.39 16.48
C VAL A 302 4.92 12.43 17.12
N ILE A 303 5.68 13.50 16.90
CA ILE A 303 6.99 13.70 17.54
C ILE A 303 6.81 13.81 19.06
N ALA A 304 5.87 14.63 19.53
CA ALA A 304 5.59 14.86 20.96
C ALA A 304 5.16 13.57 21.69
N SER A 305 4.55 12.62 21.00
CA SER A 305 4.10 11.36 21.59
C SER A 305 5.26 10.43 22.00
N GLY A 306 6.49 10.70 21.59
CA GLY A 306 7.63 9.81 21.81
C GLY A 306 7.66 8.56 20.93
N ALA A 307 6.81 8.49 19.92
CA ALA A 307 6.71 7.32 19.03
C ALA A 307 7.94 7.10 18.13
N LEU A 308 8.89 8.03 18.11
CA LEU A 308 10.05 8.04 17.19
C LEU A 308 11.42 7.95 17.93
N PRO A 309 11.65 6.97 18.81
CA PRO A 309 12.83 6.92 19.66
C PRO A 309 14.15 6.73 18.89
N LYS A 310 14.08 6.16 17.68
CA LYS A 310 15.26 5.83 16.84
C LYS A 310 15.48 6.80 15.68
N LEU A 311 14.64 7.84 15.56
CA LEU A 311 14.69 8.75 14.41
C LEU A 311 16.00 9.54 14.39
N LYS A 312 16.76 9.40 13.29
CA LYS A 312 18.02 10.09 13.04
C LYS A 312 17.90 11.21 12.01
N THR A 313 17.01 11.02 11.04
CA THR A 313 16.85 11.95 9.91
C THR A 313 15.39 12.29 9.71
N LEU A 314 15.07 13.57 9.70
CA LEU A 314 13.75 14.10 9.35
C LEU A 314 13.89 15.12 8.22
N LEU A 315 13.37 14.82 7.02
CA LEU A 315 13.37 15.74 5.88
C LEU A 315 11.96 16.27 5.65
N ILE A 316 11.76 17.56 5.85
CA ILE A 316 10.49 18.27 5.59
C ILE A 316 10.68 19.46 4.64
N ASN A 317 11.83 19.54 3.99
CA ASN A 317 12.18 20.63 3.08
C ASN A 317 11.32 20.62 1.80
N HIS A 318 11.32 21.75 1.08
CA HIS A 318 10.51 21.96 -0.13
C HIS A 318 8.99 21.73 0.08
N ASN A 319 8.47 22.10 1.23
CA ASN A 319 7.06 22.19 1.56
C ASN A 319 6.60 23.66 1.62
N GLN A 320 5.34 23.89 1.98
CA GLN A 320 4.73 25.22 2.10
C GLN A 320 4.42 25.55 3.57
N ILE A 321 5.29 25.10 4.48
CA ILE A 321 5.13 25.29 5.93
C ILE A 321 5.42 26.75 6.25
N GLY A 322 4.46 27.43 6.86
CA GLY A 322 4.54 28.81 7.31
C GLY A 322 4.98 28.92 8.77
N ASP A 323 4.83 30.13 9.34
CA ASP A 323 5.32 30.46 10.68
C ASP A 323 4.68 29.61 11.79
N GLU A 324 3.39 29.28 11.68
CA GLU A 324 2.69 28.49 12.70
C GLU A 324 3.17 27.02 12.70
N GLY A 325 3.39 26.46 11.53
CA GLY A 325 3.93 25.10 11.43
C GLY A 325 5.39 25.03 11.88
N VAL A 326 6.20 26.06 11.55
CA VAL A 326 7.60 26.15 12.02
C VAL A 326 7.65 26.31 13.54
N LYS A 327 6.74 27.04 14.18
CA LYS A 327 6.73 27.16 15.65
C LYS A 327 6.37 25.85 16.36
N ALA A 328 5.48 25.05 15.78
CA ALA A 328 5.05 23.79 16.39
C ALA A 328 6.15 22.72 16.46
N LEU A 329 7.10 22.70 15.53
CA LEU A 329 8.15 21.69 15.44
C LEU A 329 9.31 21.90 16.45
N PRO A 330 9.93 23.09 16.60
CA PRO A 330 11.04 23.30 17.51
C PRO A 330 10.70 23.07 18.97
N ASP A 331 9.54 23.48 19.44
CA ASP A 331 9.10 23.29 20.83
C ASP A 331 9.07 21.80 21.19
N THR A 332 8.65 20.98 20.23
CA THR A 332 8.57 19.53 20.39
C THR A 332 9.95 18.87 20.32
N ILE A 333 10.83 19.34 19.44
CA ILE A 333 12.18 18.79 19.27
C ILE A 333 13.06 19.22 20.47
N ALA A 334 12.97 20.47 20.91
CA ALA A 334 13.70 20.99 22.07
C ALA A 334 13.32 20.30 23.39
N GLY A 335 12.07 19.79 23.48
CA GLY A 335 11.60 18.97 24.61
C GLY A 335 12.23 17.58 24.73
N GLY A 336 13.18 17.21 23.87
CA GLY A 336 13.91 15.93 23.93
C GLY A 336 13.11 14.73 23.37
N SER A 337 12.04 15.00 22.64
CA SER A 337 11.18 13.94 22.06
C SER A 337 11.86 13.14 20.95
N LEU A 338 12.98 13.62 20.41
CA LEU A 338 13.79 12.94 19.38
C LEU A 338 15.24 12.75 19.84
N PRO A 339 15.51 11.83 20.78
CA PRO A 339 16.84 11.70 21.41
C PRO A 339 17.95 11.27 20.44
N SER A 340 17.59 10.69 19.31
CA SER A 340 18.54 10.18 18.31
C SER A 340 18.70 11.09 17.08
N LEU A 341 18.00 12.23 17.01
CA LEU A 341 18.01 13.09 15.82
C LEU A 341 19.38 13.69 15.56
N THR A 342 19.91 13.48 14.35
CA THR A 342 21.19 14.00 13.89
C THR A 342 21.07 14.93 12.69
N PHE A 343 19.96 14.87 11.95
CA PHE A 343 19.74 15.66 10.74
C PHE A 343 18.26 16.09 10.62
N LEU A 344 18.04 17.41 10.41
CA LEU A 344 16.73 18.03 10.23
C LEU A 344 16.72 18.85 8.93
#